data_57482667550a4bb5d526d0ab3debe0a4
#
_entry.id   57482667550a4bb5d526d0ab3debe0a4
#
_cell.length_a   1.000
_cell.length_b   1.000
_cell.length_c   1.000
_cell.angle_alpha   90.00
_cell.angle_beta   90.00
_cell.angle_gamma   90.00
#
_symmetry.space_group_name_H-M   'P 1'
#
loop_
_entity.id
_entity.type
_entity.pdbx_description
1 polymer ?
#
loop_
_entity_poly.entity_id
_entity_poly.type
_entity_poly.pdbx_seq_one_letter_code
_entity_poly.pdbx_strand_id
1 'polypeptide(L)'
;MRFALAIGSALLGASACLVRADEGRNASPYAQKVVASLPPFQPGPPVAGVIRLWGHGSFSQPFMRLLVARWIRDFRRFQPGVTIVEDTYGTSSAIPALALGAGDLAILGEEILPEAVDTFSRVKGYPPFGVPIATGSVDVRNFDYAQMFFVHRDNPVTGMTLAQLDAVFGVERRRGAPRAIRTWGDLGLTGDWAARPITPYGWRTDDSFGIYLEQALLAGSHRWNDALREFAHITRPDGTVYDHGQQILDALAHDRYGIAVSNIRYAGPEVKALAVAEREGAPYVAVTAQSLIEQTYPLARLIPAYLDRRPGQPIDPKVKEFLRYLLSREGQQAIVDDGRYLPLRPASVAGSLGQLE
;
A
#
# COMPACT_ATOMS: atom_id res chain seq x y z
N MET A 1 -69.07 14.89 1.34
CA MET A 1 -67.88 15.02 0.51
C MET A 1 -66.64 14.70 1.37
N ARG A 2 -66.10 13.49 1.24
CA ARG A 2 -64.90 13.06 1.95
C ARG A 2 -63.76 13.02 0.95
N PHE A 3 -62.77 13.88 1.09
CA PHE A 3 -61.53 13.85 0.30
C PHE A 3 -60.58 12.82 0.96
N ALA A 4 -60.26 11.76 0.25
CA ALA A 4 -59.20 10.83 0.60
C ALA A 4 -57.87 11.34 0.01
N LEU A 5 -56.91 11.68 0.88
CA LEU A 5 -55.54 11.98 0.49
C LEU A 5 -54.81 10.64 0.32
N ALA A 6 -54.41 10.34 -0.90
CA ALA A 6 -53.50 9.22 -1.18
C ALA A 6 -52.07 9.72 -0.95
N ILE A 7 -51.41 9.18 0.08
CA ILE A 7 -49.96 9.37 0.30
C ILE A 7 -49.24 8.34 -0.52
N GLY A 8 -48.68 8.81 -1.64
CA GLY A 8 -47.78 7.99 -2.46
C GLY A 8 -46.42 7.85 -1.76
N SER A 9 -46.12 6.67 -1.26
CA SER A 9 -44.77 6.31 -0.77
C SER A 9 -43.84 6.17 -1.96
N ALA A 10 -43.04 7.21 -2.21
CA ALA A 10 -41.90 7.13 -3.10
C ALA A 10 -40.79 6.33 -2.37
N LEU A 11 -40.65 5.07 -2.71
CA LEU A 11 -39.46 4.28 -2.41
C LEU A 11 -38.28 4.88 -3.17
N LEU A 12 -37.52 5.72 -2.51
CA LEU A 12 -36.17 6.08 -2.93
C LEU A 12 -35.33 4.81 -2.86
N GLY A 13 -35.23 4.14 -4.02
CA GLY A 13 -34.21 3.13 -4.25
C GLY A 13 -32.84 3.79 -4.17
N ALA A 14 -32.22 3.76 -2.98
CA ALA A 14 -30.81 3.97 -2.85
C ALA A 14 -30.13 2.85 -3.67
N SER A 15 -29.82 3.17 -4.94
CA SER A 15 -28.84 2.42 -5.70
C SER A 15 -27.55 2.49 -4.91
N ALA A 16 -27.30 1.48 -4.08
CA ALA A 16 -25.97 1.12 -3.66
C ALA A 16 -25.19 0.91 -4.97
N CYS A 17 -24.50 1.94 -5.41
CA CYS A 17 -23.46 1.83 -6.41
C CYS A 17 -22.38 0.96 -5.75
N LEU A 18 -22.62 -0.34 -5.77
CA LEU A 18 -21.62 -1.34 -5.48
C LEU A 18 -20.43 -1.00 -6.37
N VAL A 19 -19.36 -0.58 -5.75
CA VAL A 19 -18.01 -0.51 -6.32
C VAL A 19 -17.64 -1.95 -6.71
N ARG A 20 -18.18 -2.38 -7.81
CA ARG A 20 -17.94 -3.67 -8.46
C ARG A 20 -16.98 -3.40 -9.60
N ALA A 21 -15.73 -3.06 -9.28
CA ALA A 21 -14.79 -2.85 -10.38
C ALA A 21 -13.42 -3.48 -10.19
N ASP A 22 -12.97 -3.79 -8.96
CA ASP A 22 -11.55 -4.01 -8.76
C ASP A 22 -11.15 -5.33 -8.09
N GLU A 23 -12.07 -6.26 -7.94
CA GLU A 23 -11.76 -7.62 -7.46
C GLU A 23 -10.86 -8.39 -8.44
N GLY A 24 -10.84 -7.99 -9.73
CA GLY A 24 -10.22 -8.78 -10.81
C GLY A 24 -8.69 -8.83 -10.77
N ARG A 25 -8.00 -7.77 -10.36
CA ARG A 25 -6.52 -7.74 -10.43
C ARG A 25 -5.85 -8.24 -9.16
N ASN A 26 -6.49 -8.10 -8.00
CA ASN A 26 -6.07 -8.75 -6.76
C ASN A 26 -6.59 -10.18 -6.64
N ALA A 27 -7.77 -10.49 -7.18
CA ALA A 27 -8.33 -11.84 -7.26
C ALA A 27 -7.47 -12.70 -8.20
N SER A 28 -6.42 -13.31 -7.65
CA SER A 28 -5.43 -14.06 -8.41
C SER A 28 -5.46 -15.54 -8.02
N PRO A 29 -5.57 -16.47 -8.99
CA PRO A 29 -5.34 -17.89 -8.73
C PRO A 29 -3.99 -18.16 -8.07
N TYR A 30 -2.99 -17.30 -8.34
CA TYR A 30 -1.69 -17.37 -7.72
C TYR A 30 -1.76 -17.10 -6.21
N ALA A 31 -2.51 -16.07 -5.77
CA ALA A 31 -2.71 -15.78 -4.35
C ALA A 31 -3.33 -16.97 -3.60
N GLN A 32 -4.36 -17.61 -4.19
CA GLN A 32 -4.97 -18.82 -3.63
C GLN A 32 -3.97 -19.97 -3.51
N LYS A 33 -3.15 -20.22 -4.55
CA LYS A 33 -2.10 -21.22 -4.52
C LYS A 33 -1.08 -20.96 -3.41
N VAL A 34 -0.66 -19.71 -3.24
CA VAL A 34 0.28 -19.31 -2.19
C VAL A 34 -0.31 -19.62 -0.81
N VAL A 35 -1.52 -19.19 -0.54
CA VAL A 35 -2.18 -19.43 0.76
C VAL A 35 -2.37 -20.93 1.01
N ALA A 36 -2.75 -21.71 0.01
CA ALA A 36 -2.89 -23.17 0.16
C ALA A 36 -1.59 -23.87 0.56
N SER A 37 -0.43 -23.28 0.24
CA SER A 37 0.89 -23.81 0.60
C SER A 37 1.35 -23.44 2.01
N LEU A 38 0.68 -22.50 2.68
CA LEU A 38 1.02 -22.08 4.04
C LEU A 38 0.60 -23.12 5.10
N PRO A 39 1.33 -23.22 6.21
CA PRO A 39 0.93 -24.10 7.30
C PRO A 39 -0.38 -23.60 7.94
N PRO A 40 -1.28 -24.55 8.34
CA PRO A 40 -2.46 -24.16 9.10
C PRO A 40 -2.08 -23.60 10.47
N PHE A 41 -2.97 -22.81 11.05
CA PHE A 41 -2.78 -22.31 12.40
C PHE A 41 -2.77 -23.45 13.41
N GLN A 42 -1.70 -23.54 14.16
CA GLN A 42 -1.58 -24.46 15.28
C GLN A 42 -1.56 -23.63 16.57
N PRO A 43 -2.68 -23.61 17.33
CA PRO A 43 -2.74 -22.87 18.57
C PRO A 43 -1.67 -23.31 19.56
N GLY A 44 -1.00 -22.35 20.17
CA GLY A 44 -0.13 -22.60 21.32
C GLY A 44 -0.95 -22.87 22.59
N PRO A 45 -0.32 -22.88 23.75
CA PRO A 45 -1.01 -22.94 25.04
C PRO A 45 -2.10 -21.86 25.14
N PRO A 46 -3.21 -22.11 25.87
CA PRO A 46 -4.24 -21.13 26.06
C PRO A 46 -3.67 -19.82 26.62
N VAL A 47 -4.03 -18.70 25.99
CA VAL A 47 -3.70 -17.35 26.45
C VAL A 47 -4.98 -16.59 26.76
N ALA A 48 -4.87 -15.58 27.64
CA ALA A 48 -6.01 -14.77 28.05
C ALA A 48 -5.63 -13.30 28.24
N GLY A 49 -6.63 -12.43 28.21
CA GLY A 49 -6.48 -11.00 28.45
C GLY A 49 -6.98 -10.15 27.29
N VAL A 50 -6.65 -8.87 27.34
CA VAL A 50 -7.06 -7.88 26.34
C VAL A 50 -5.89 -7.51 25.44
N ILE A 51 -6.12 -7.45 24.13
CA ILE A 51 -5.23 -6.83 23.12
C ILE A 51 -5.94 -5.55 22.66
N ARG A 52 -5.28 -4.41 22.81
CA ARG A 52 -5.72 -3.10 22.28
C ARG A 52 -5.06 -2.89 20.93
N LEU A 53 -5.86 -3.05 19.85
CA LEU A 53 -5.41 -2.95 18.48
C LEU A 53 -5.78 -1.58 17.92
N TRP A 54 -4.77 -0.84 17.46
CA TRP A 54 -4.92 0.45 16.79
C TRP A 54 -4.55 0.32 15.32
N GLY A 55 -5.16 1.14 14.46
CA GLY A 55 -4.74 1.04 13.08
C GLY A 55 -5.52 1.78 12.02
N HIS A 56 -5.23 1.34 10.82
CA HIS A 56 -5.70 1.94 9.58
C HIS A 56 -7.21 1.86 9.42
N GLY A 57 -7.81 3.03 9.32
CA GLY A 57 -9.25 3.20 9.15
C GLY A 57 -9.65 4.66 9.27
N SER A 58 -10.94 4.91 9.16
CA SER A 58 -11.58 6.19 9.48
C SER A 58 -13.06 5.98 9.76
N PHE A 59 -13.74 7.01 10.30
CA PHE A 59 -15.19 6.95 10.51
C PHE A 59 -15.98 6.86 9.19
N SER A 60 -15.45 7.43 8.10
CA SER A 60 -16.10 7.47 6.80
C SER A 60 -15.76 6.28 5.89
N GLN A 61 -14.64 5.60 6.14
CA GLN A 61 -14.13 4.53 5.29
C GLN A 61 -13.73 3.33 6.15
N PRO A 62 -14.25 2.12 5.88
CA PRO A 62 -13.97 0.94 6.70
C PRO A 62 -12.52 0.45 6.56
N PHE A 63 -11.82 0.78 5.47
CA PHE A 63 -10.45 0.35 5.18
C PHE A 63 -10.17 -1.09 5.68
N MET A 64 -9.16 -1.26 6.52
CA MET A 64 -8.76 -2.55 7.07
C MET A 64 -9.72 -3.10 8.15
N ARG A 65 -10.68 -2.31 8.66
CA ARG A 65 -11.57 -2.71 9.76
C ARG A 65 -12.32 -4.02 9.50
N LEU A 66 -12.83 -4.24 8.28
CA LEU A 66 -13.56 -5.46 7.94
C LEU A 66 -12.65 -6.70 8.02
N LEU A 67 -11.42 -6.58 7.53
CA LEU A 67 -10.42 -7.64 7.63
C LEU A 67 -10.01 -7.89 9.09
N VAL A 68 -9.74 -6.83 9.85
CA VAL A 68 -9.44 -6.92 11.30
C VAL A 68 -10.59 -7.58 12.06
N ALA A 69 -11.83 -7.15 11.82
CA ALA A 69 -13.00 -7.76 12.45
C ALA A 69 -13.14 -9.26 12.13
N ARG A 70 -12.81 -9.67 10.90
CA ARG A 70 -12.77 -11.07 10.51
C ARG A 70 -11.67 -11.82 11.25
N TRP A 71 -10.44 -11.29 11.30
CA TRP A 71 -9.34 -11.91 12.05
C TRP A 71 -9.68 -12.10 13.53
N ILE A 72 -10.26 -11.08 14.18
CA ILE A 72 -10.69 -11.13 15.58
C ILE A 72 -11.72 -12.25 15.80
N ARG A 73 -12.77 -12.27 14.96
CA ARG A 73 -13.84 -13.27 15.06
C ARG A 73 -13.29 -14.69 14.90
N ASP A 74 -12.41 -14.92 13.92
CA ASP A 74 -11.93 -16.25 13.60
C ASP A 74 -10.85 -16.71 14.58
N PHE A 75 -9.98 -15.80 15.07
CA PHE A 75 -8.99 -16.08 16.12
C PHE A 75 -9.62 -16.50 17.46
N ARG A 76 -10.75 -15.89 17.83
CA ARG A 76 -11.47 -16.24 19.07
C ARG A 76 -11.90 -17.71 19.14
N ARG A 77 -12.04 -18.40 18.01
CA ARG A 77 -12.34 -19.84 17.98
C ARG A 77 -11.19 -20.68 18.51
N PHE A 78 -9.97 -20.19 18.39
CA PHE A 78 -8.76 -20.88 18.84
C PHE A 78 -8.30 -20.42 20.22
N GLN A 79 -8.49 -19.13 20.54
CA GLN A 79 -8.06 -18.52 21.80
C GLN A 79 -9.22 -17.72 22.44
N PRO A 80 -10.23 -18.40 22.98
CA PRO A 80 -11.44 -17.76 23.50
C PRO A 80 -11.19 -16.88 24.74
N GLY A 81 -10.07 -17.05 25.43
CA GLY A 81 -9.66 -16.22 26.57
C GLY A 81 -9.14 -14.83 26.17
N VAL A 82 -8.91 -14.58 24.87
CA VAL A 82 -8.41 -13.29 24.39
C VAL A 82 -9.56 -12.41 23.93
N THR A 83 -9.64 -11.20 24.44
CA THR A 83 -10.51 -10.14 23.92
C THR A 83 -9.66 -9.13 23.15
N ILE A 84 -10.02 -8.85 21.91
CA ILE A 84 -9.36 -7.79 21.11
C ILE A 84 -10.31 -6.61 21.02
N VAL A 85 -9.87 -5.46 21.55
CA VAL A 85 -10.55 -4.18 21.43
C VAL A 85 -9.86 -3.41 20.31
N GLU A 86 -10.60 -3.11 19.26
CA GLU A 86 -10.04 -2.44 18.08
C GLU A 86 -10.41 -0.96 18.04
N ASP A 87 -9.41 -0.14 17.72
CA ASP A 87 -9.51 1.28 17.40
C ASP A 87 -8.83 1.53 16.06
N THR A 88 -9.56 1.27 14.97
CA THR A 88 -9.07 1.38 13.60
C THR A 88 -9.63 2.63 12.91
N TYR A 89 -9.51 3.78 13.55
CA TYR A 89 -10.06 5.06 13.09
C TYR A 89 -9.01 6.05 12.57
N GLY A 90 -7.72 5.70 12.59
CA GLY A 90 -6.69 6.55 12.04
C GLY A 90 -5.30 5.94 12.10
N THR A 91 -4.63 5.85 10.94
CA THR A 91 -3.25 5.37 10.84
C THR A 91 -2.29 6.21 11.69
N SER A 92 -2.45 7.54 11.67
CA SER A 92 -1.56 8.47 12.36
C SER A 92 -1.60 8.37 13.90
N SER A 93 -2.68 7.83 14.48
CA SER A 93 -2.81 7.63 15.93
C SER A 93 -2.16 6.34 16.44
N ALA A 94 -1.90 5.38 15.54
CA ALA A 94 -1.54 4.01 15.92
C ALA A 94 -0.14 3.92 16.58
N ILE A 95 0.88 4.55 16.00
CA ILE A 95 2.23 4.54 16.59
C ILE A 95 2.31 5.38 17.88
N PRO A 96 1.70 6.59 17.97
CA PRO A 96 1.56 7.28 19.24
C PRO A 96 0.86 6.46 20.32
N ALA A 97 -0.20 5.70 20.00
CA ALA A 97 -0.86 4.83 20.96
C ALA A 97 0.08 3.74 21.52
N LEU A 98 0.92 3.12 20.68
CA LEU A 98 1.97 2.20 21.13
C LEU A 98 2.99 2.91 22.04
N ALA A 99 3.47 4.09 21.63
CA ALA A 99 4.47 4.85 22.38
C ALA A 99 3.98 5.22 23.78
N LEU A 100 2.69 5.53 23.93
CA LEU A 100 2.07 5.90 25.21
C LEU A 100 1.53 4.70 26.01
N GLY A 101 1.65 3.48 25.50
CA GLY A 101 1.11 2.29 26.16
C GLY A 101 -0.42 2.19 26.11
N ALA A 102 -1.08 2.96 25.25
CA ALA A 102 -2.52 2.87 25.02
C ALA A 102 -2.88 1.73 24.05
N GLY A 103 -1.95 1.30 23.19
CA GLY A 103 -2.08 0.19 22.28
C GLY A 103 -1.08 -0.94 22.56
N ASP A 104 -1.43 -2.16 22.22
CA ASP A 104 -0.56 -3.33 22.28
C ASP A 104 -0.10 -3.75 20.87
N LEU A 105 -0.89 -3.43 19.85
CA LEU A 105 -0.63 -3.74 18.45
C LEU A 105 -1.15 -2.61 17.54
N ALA A 106 -0.34 -2.21 16.55
CA ALA A 106 -0.72 -1.24 15.54
C ALA A 106 -0.62 -1.84 14.14
N ILE A 107 -1.66 -1.71 13.32
CA ILE A 107 -1.68 -2.12 11.92
C ILE A 107 -1.90 -0.87 11.07
N LEU A 108 -0.88 -0.42 10.33
CA LEU A 108 -0.93 0.86 9.65
C LEU A 108 -1.65 0.80 8.29
N GLY A 109 -1.57 -0.32 7.60
CA GLY A 109 -2.05 -0.42 6.22
C GLY A 109 -1.12 0.20 5.18
N GLU A 110 -0.05 0.85 5.61
CA GLU A 110 0.99 1.50 4.81
C GLU A 110 2.32 1.46 5.57
N GLU A 111 3.40 1.98 4.98
CA GLU A 111 4.68 2.10 5.66
C GLU A 111 4.62 3.09 6.81
N ILE A 112 5.41 2.81 7.85
CA ILE A 112 5.59 3.75 8.94
C ILE A 112 6.42 4.96 8.47
N LEU A 113 5.96 6.15 8.80
CA LEU A 113 6.69 7.37 8.50
C LEU A 113 7.96 7.50 9.38
N PRO A 114 9.08 8.01 8.84
CA PRO A 114 10.30 8.22 9.61
C PRO A 114 10.08 9.02 10.90
N GLU A 115 9.24 10.05 10.86
CA GLU A 115 8.91 10.90 12.01
C GLU A 115 8.16 10.11 13.11
N ALA A 116 7.35 9.14 12.73
CA ALA A 116 6.67 8.27 13.69
C ALA A 116 7.67 7.31 14.37
N VAL A 117 8.65 6.78 13.62
CA VAL A 117 9.75 5.97 14.15
C VAL A 117 10.59 6.80 15.13
N ASP A 118 10.96 8.01 14.75
CA ASP A 118 11.76 8.93 15.58
C ASP A 118 11.02 9.31 16.86
N THR A 119 9.72 9.64 16.75
CA THR A 119 8.88 9.98 17.89
C THR A 119 8.77 8.81 18.86
N PHE A 120 8.48 7.62 18.37
CA PHE A 120 8.44 6.42 19.19
C PHE A 120 9.79 6.16 19.88
N SER A 121 10.89 6.28 19.11
CA SER A 121 12.24 6.02 19.60
C SER A 121 12.67 7.01 20.69
N ARG A 122 12.26 8.27 20.61
CA ARG A 122 12.51 9.27 21.68
C ARG A 122 11.78 8.91 22.97
N VAL A 123 10.58 8.36 22.88
CA VAL A 123 9.78 7.97 24.06
C VAL A 123 10.27 6.67 24.68
N LYS A 124 10.61 5.67 23.86
CA LYS A 124 10.90 4.30 24.30
C LYS A 124 12.40 3.99 24.43
N GLY A 125 13.26 4.73 23.73
CA GLY A 125 14.71 4.47 23.65
C GLY A 125 15.09 3.41 22.60
N TYR A 126 14.13 2.93 21.79
CA TYR A 126 14.30 1.96 20.69
C TYR A 126 13.17 2.12 19.67
N PRO A 127 13.35 1.69 18.41
CA PRO A 127 12.31 1.79 17.38
C PRO A 127 11.16 0.81 17.63
N PRO A 128 9.96 1.06 17.08
CA PRO A 128 8.85 0.10 17.12
C PRO A 128 9.24 -1.17 16.36
N PHE A 129 8.79 -2.32 16.87
CA PHE A 129 9.08 -3.61 16.26
C PHE A 129 8.01 -3.94 15.21
N GLY A 130 8.43 -4.04 13.94
CA GLY A 130 7.54 -4.29 12.81
C GLY A 130 7.57 -5.75 12.36
N VAL A 131 6.39 -6.32 12.10
CA VAL A 131 6.20 -7.68 11.58
C VAL A 131 5.35 -7.61 10.32
N PRO A 132 5.87 -7.91 9.13
CA PRO A 132 5.06 -7.99 7.91
C PRO A 132 3.90 -8.98 8.06
N ILE A 133 2.69 -8.57 7.72
CA ILE A 133 1.47 -9.37 7.82
C ILE A 133 0.72 -9.52 6.50
N ALA A 134 0.93 -8.62 5.55
CA ALA A 134 0.32 -8.66 4.22
C ALA A 134 1.23 -8.02 3.18
N THR A 135 0.89 -8.19 1.91
CA THR A 135 1.50 -7.47 0.77
C THR A 135 0.50 -6.43 0.26
N GLY A 136 1.00 -5.31 -0.25
CA GLY A 136 0.18 -4.27 -0.85
C GLY A 136 -0.62 -4.74 -2.07
N SER A 137 -1.62 -3.97 -2.45
CA SER A 137 -2.55 -4.30 -3.54
C SER A 137 -2.01 -3.94 -4.92
N VAL A 138 -2.65 -4.47 -5.97
CA VAL A 138 -2.38 -4.05 -7.36
C VAL A 138 -3.07 -2.72 -7.66
N ASP A 139 -4.38 -2.61 -7.42
CA ASP A 139 -5.18 -1.48 -7.90
C ASP A 139 -6.38 -1.10 -7.01
N VAL A 140 -6.40 -1.51 -5.76
CA VAL A 140 -7.50 -1.18 -4.84
C VAL A 140 -7.32 0.23 -4.29
N ARG A 141 -8.30 1.10 -4.53
CA ARG A 141 -8.28 2.50 -4.10
C ARG A 141 -8.20 2.62 -2.58
N ASN A 142 -7.37 3.56 -2.10
CA ASN A 142 -7.15 3.85 -0.68
C ASN A 142 -6.58 2.67 0.14
N PHE A 143 -6.10 1.64 -0.52
CA PHE A 143 -5.31 0.57 0.08
C PHE A 143 -3.92 0.62 -0.52
N ASP A 144 -2.94 0.23 0.21
CA ASP A 144 -1.53 0.38 -0.12
C ASP A 144 -1.14 -0.31 -1.44
N TYR A 145 -1.55 0.33 -2.54
CA TYR A 145 -1.38 -0.19 -3.89
C TYR A 145 0.04 0.05 -4.44
N ALA A 146 0.40 -0.72 -5.45
CA ALA A 146 1.68 -0.59 -6.11
C ALA A 146 1.81 0.77 -6.82
N GLN A 147 2.91 1.47 -6.55
CA GLN A 147 3.32 2.64 -7.30
C GLN A 147 3.90 2.21 -8.63
N MET A 148 3.35 2.72 -9.73
CA MET A 148 3.71 2.35 -11.08
C MET A 148 4.09 3.56 -11.90
N PHE A 149 5.01 3.38 -12.85
CA PHE A 149 5.40 4.43 -13.77
C PHE A 149 4.71 4.25 -15.11
N PHE A 150 4.29 5.37 -15.69
CA PHE A 150 3.55 5.41 -16.95
C PHE A 150 4.17 6.40 -17.91
N VAL A 151 4.05 6.10 -19.19
CA VAL A 151 4.32 7.01 -20.30
C VAL A 151 3.14 7.02 -21.26
N HIS A 152 3.08 8.03 -22.12
CA HIS A 152 2.10 8.04 -23.19
C HIS A 152 2.24 6.77 -24.05
N ARG A 153 1.14 6.24 -24.59
CA ARG A 153 1.14 4.98 -25.37
C ARG A 153 2.11 4.96 -26.54
N ASP A 154 2.33 6.14 -27.18
CA ASP A 154 3.24 6.28 -28.32
C ASP A 154 4.72 6.34 -27.93
N ASN A 155 5.05 6.45 -26.65
CA ASN A 155 6.43 6.48 -26.19
C ASN A 155 7.09 5.11 -26.44
N PRO A 156 8.27 5.02 -27.08
CA PRO A 156 8.89 3.73 -27.37
C PRO A 156 9.46 3.01 -26.15
N VAL A 157 9.64 3.70 -25.02
CA VAL A 157 10.17 3.09 -23.78
C VAL A 157 9.16 2.10 -23.21
N THR A 158 9.63 0.92 -22.79
CA THR A 158 8.81 -0.13 -22.17
C THR A 158 9.23 -0.48 -20.74
N GLY A 159 10.39 0.02 -20.30
CA GLY A 159 10.88 -0.20 -18.96
C GLY A 159 12.01 0.74 -18.59
N MET A 160 12.18 0.95 -17.27
CA MET A 160 13.26 1.77 -16.72
C MET A 160 13.82 1.12 -15.46
N THR A 161 15.09 1.39 -15.16
CA THR A 161 15.70 1.01 -13.88
C THR A 161 15.35 2.01 -12.79
N LEU A 162 15.45 1.61 -11.51
CA LEU A 162 15.27 2.55 -10.39
C LEU A 162 16.27 3.72 -10.47
N ALA A 163 17.51 3.48 -10.95
CA ALA A 163 18.50 4.55 -11.12
C ALA A 163 18.10 5.56 -12.20
N GLN A 164 17.50 5.11 -13.30
CA GLN A 164 16.98 5.99 -14.34
C GLN A 164 15.77 6.78 -13.84
N LEU A 165 14.86 6.15 -13.11
CA LEU A 165 13.70 6.81 -12.53
C LEU A 165 14.13 7.84 -11.48
N ASP A 166 15.06 7.51 -10.58
CA ASP A 166 15.65 8.47 -9.63
C ASP A 166 16.30 9.66 -10.38
N ALA A 167 16.97 9.43 -11.50
CA ALA A 167 17.58 10.50 -12.30
C ALA A 167 16.55 11.40 -13.01
N VAL A 168 15.33 10.91 -13.26
CA VAL A 168 14.20 11.70 -13.79
C VAL A 168 13.51 12.49 -12.69
N PHE A 169 13.10 11.80 -11.60
CA PHE A 169 12.26 12.37 -10.55
C PHE A 169 13.04 13.10 -9.45
N GLY A 170 14.32 12.74 -9.23
CA GLY A 170 15.18 13.31 -8.20
C GLY A 170 16.29 14.22 -8.77
N VAL A 171 16.95 14.93 -7.84
CA VAL A 171 18.11 15.79 -8.13
C VAL A 171 19.41 15.09 -7.74
N GLU A 172 19.43 14.37 -6.61
CA GLU A 172 20.66 13.84 -6.02
C GLU A 172 21.16 12.55 -6.67
N ARG A 173 20.29 11.81 -7.32
CA ARG A 173 20.61 10.54 -8.01
C ARG A 173 21.33 9.53 -7.12
N ARG A 174 20.80 9.34 -5.92
CA ARG A 174 21.40 8.45 -4.91
C ARG A 174 21.45 6.98 -5.31
N ARG A 175 20.71 6.62 -6.38
CA ARG A 175 20.78 5.27 -6.99
C ARG A 175 21.87 5.12 -8.04
N GLY A 176 22.77 6.12 -8.16
CA GLY A 176 24.03 5.99 -8.90
C GLY A 176 23.95 6.36 -10.38
N ALA A 177 22.88 6.97 -10.87
CA ALA A 177 22.85 7.47 -12.23
C ALA A 177 23.93 8.56 -12.42
N PRO A 178 24.76 8.49 -13.49
CA PRO A 178 25.90 9.39 -13.64
C PRO A 178 25.50 10.85 -13.91
N ARG A 179 24.32 11.06 -14.47
CA ARG A 179 23.77 12.39 -14.79
C ARG A 179 22.25 12.41 -14.62
N ALA A 180 21.70 13.61 -14.51
CA ALA A 180 20.26 13.80 -14.58
C ALA A 180 19.72 13.39 -15.95
N ILE A 181 18.53 12.83 -15.99
CA ILE A 181 17.80 12.50 -17.21
C ILE A 181 16.71 13.56 -17.37
N ARG A 182 16.83 14.40 -18.39
CA ARG A 182 15.93 15.54 -18.63
C ARG A 182 15.29 15.48 -20.00
N THR A 183 15.87 14.71 -20.93
CA THR A 183 15.33 14.48 -22.28
C THR A 183 15.22 12.99 -22.54
N TRP A 184 14.38 12.61 -23.49
CA TRP A 184 14.30 11.22 -23.94
C TRP A 184 15.57 10.74 -24.63
N GLY A 185 16.37 11.66 -25.19
CA GLY A 185 17.69 11.36 -25.71
C GLY A 185 18.71 10.96 -24.64
N ASP A 186 18.54 11.41 -23.38
CA ASP A 186 19.37 10.94 -22.28
C ASP A 186 19.17 9.45 -21.97
N LEU A 187 18.03 8.89 -22.40
CA LEU A 187 17.70 7.46 -22.35
C LEU A 187 18.05 6.72 -23.66
N GLY A 188 18.73 7.39 -24.61
CA GLY A 188 19.16 6.79 -25.86
C GLY A 188 18.13 6.84 -27.01
N LEU A 189 16.99 7.55 -26.84
CA LEU A 189 16.04 7.73 -27.92
C LEU A 189 16.60 8.69 -28.97
N THR A 190 16.29 8.43 -30.24
CA THR A 190 16.75 9.19 -31.38
C THR A 190 15.61 9.86 -32.15
N GLY A 191 15.93 10.60 -33.22
CA GLY A 191 14.92 11.28 -34.05
C GLY A 191 14.14 12.33 -33.26
N ASP A 192 12.82 12.37 -33.46
CA ASP A 192 11.95 13.37 -32.85
C ASP A 192 11.89 13.31 -31.29
N TRP A 193 12.36 12.22 -30.71
CA TRP A 193 12.41 12.04 -29.27
C TRP A 193 13.67 12.60 -28.61
N ALA A 194 14.79 12.67 -29.36
CA ALA A 194 16.11 12.93 -28.79
C ALA A 194 16.17 14.23 -27.96
N ALA A 195 15.63 15.33 -28.50
CA ALA A 195 15.67 16.65 -27.88
C ALA A 195 14.43 16.97 -27.04
N ARG A 196 13.46 16.02 -26.90
CA ARG A 196 12.23 16.29 -26.19
C ARG A 196 12.44 16.24 -24.68
N PRO A 197 12.09 17.30 -23.96
CA PRO A 197 12.16 17.30 -22.51
C PRO A 197 11.18 16.30 -21.92
N ILE A 198 11.54 15.70 -20.79
CA ILE A 198 10.67 14.83 -19.99
C ILE A 198 9.96 15.67 -18.94
N THR A 199 8.63 15.67 -18.94
CA THR A 199 7.83 16.27 -17.86
C THR A 199 7.45 15.18 -16.86
N PRO A 200 7.96 15.18 -15.62
CA PRO A 200 7.53 14.25 -14.59
C PRO A 200 6.22 14.71 -13.94
N TYR A 201 5.30 13.78 -13.73
CA TYR A 201 4.01 13.96 -13.07
C TYR A 201 3.92 13.01 -11.86
N GLY A 202 3.44 13.50 -10.72
CA GLY A 202 3.37 12.65 -9.54
C GLY A 202 2.48 13.21 -8.42
N TRP A 203 2.51 12.51 -7.32
CA TRP A 203 1.87 12.88 -6.07
C TRP A 203 2.54 14.13 -5.50
N ARG A 204 1.82 14.82 -4.63
CA ARG A 204 2.47 15.82 -3.77
C ARG A 204 3.60 15.18 -2.99
N THR A 205 4.72 15.89 -2.89
CA THR A 205 5.92 15.38 -2.21
C THR A 205 5.75 15.28 -0.69
N ASP A 206 4.80 16.02 -0.11
CA ASP A 206 4.41 15.97 1.31
C ASP A 206 3.22 15.03 1.62
N ASP A 207 2.76 14.27 0.64
CA ASP A 207 1.74 13.24 0.75
C ASP A 207 2.40 11.88 1.12
N SER A 208 1.67 10.94 1.71
CA SER A 208 2.21 9.63 2.10
C SER A 208 2.82 8.86 0.93
N PHE A 209 2.26 8.97 -0.28
CA PHE A 209 2.84 8.36 -1.48
C PHE A 209 4.12 9.05 -1.93
N GLY A 210 4.19 10.38 -1.82
CA GLY A 210 5.41 11.15 -2.07
C GLY A 210 6.52 10.74 -1.11
N ILE A 211 6.23 10.70 0.19
CA ILE A 211 7.17 10.29 1.25
C ILE A 211 7.65 8.84 1.03
N TYR A 212 6.74 7.93 0.67
CA TYR A 212 7.14 6.57 0.29
C TYR A 212 8.14 6.55 -0.87
N LEU A 213 7.89 7.34 -1.93
CA LEU A 213 8.79 7.41 -3.08
C LEU A 213 10.13 8.06 -2.73
N GLU A 214 10.18 9.01 -1.81
CA GLU A 214 11.45 9.53 -1.31
C GLU A 214 12.32 8.41 -0.73
N GLN A 215 11.74 7.51 0.04
CA GLN A 215 12.47 6.38 0.62
C GLN A 215 12.75 5.30 -0.45
N ALA A 216 11.72 4.85 -1.15
CA ALA A 216 11.81 3.70 -2.03
C ALA A 216 12.44 4.00 -3.40
N LEU A 217 12.22 5.19 -3.98
CA LEU A 217 12.75 5.59 -5.28
C LEU A 217 13.99 6.47 -5.15
N LEU A 218 13.94 7.54 -4.37
CA LEU A 218 15.01 8.52 -4.26
C LEU A 218 16.07 8.15 -3.21
N ALA A 219 16.01 6.93 -2.64
CA ALA A 219 16.93 6.41 -1.64
C ALA A 219 17.13 7.38 -0.45
N GLY A 220 16.02 7.91 0.08
CA GLY A 220 15.97 8.83 1.21
C GLY A 220 16.36 10.28 0.87
N SER A 221 16.42 10.66 -0.40
CA SER A 221 16.55 12.07 -0.80
C SER A 221 15.20 12.77 -0.73
N HIS A 222 15.17 13.97 -0.13
CA HIS A 222 14.01 14.86 -0.16
C HIS A 222 14.07 15.88 -1.30
N ARG A 223 15.04 15.73 -2.23
CA ARG A 223 15.26 16.67 -3.32
C ARG A 223 14.67 16.15 -4.62
N TRP A 224 13.44 16.54 -4.86
CA TRP A 224 12.73 16.25 -6.09
C TRP A 224 13.18 17.14 -7.24
N ASN A 225 12.93 16.67 -8.47
CA ASN A 225 13.12 17.46 -9.68
C ASN A 225 12.17 18.68 -9.70
N ASP A 226 12.70 19.89 -9.84
CA ASP A 226 11.91 21.13 -9.85
C ASP A 226 10.86 21.19 -10.98
N ALA A 227 11.01 20.36 -12.03
CA ALA A 227 10.01 20.21 -13.09
C ALA A 227 8.87 19.26 -12.76
N LEU A 228 8.87 18.60 -11.58
CA LEU A 228 7.79 17.72 -11.14
C LEU A 228 6.49 18.50 -11.05
N ARG A 229 5.47 17.99 -11.73
CA ARG A 229 4.09 18.50 -11.61
C ARG A 229 3.34 17.66 -10.62
N GLU A 230 2.99 18.29 -9.50
CA GLU A 230 2.34 17.64 -8.36
C GLU A 230 0.83 17.79 -8.41
N PHE A 231 0.13 16.73 -7.96
CA PHE A 231 -1.33 16.70 -7.92
C PHE A 231 -1.83 16.30 -6.52
N ALA A 232 -2.94 16.91 -6.13
CA ALA A 232 -3.66 16.62 -4.90
C ALA A 232 -5.12 16.32 -5.20
N HIS A 233 -5.83 15.69 -4.26
CA HIS A 233 -7.27 15.50 -4.38
C HIS A 233 -8.00 16.83 -4.52
N ILE A 234 -8.96 16.89 -5.44
CA ILE A 234 -9.85 18.03 -5.62
C ILE A 234 -11.27 17.58 -5.26
N THR A 235 -11.84 18.14 -4.19
CA THR A 235 -13.26 17.96 -3.89
C THR A 235 -14.06 18.91 -4.76
N ARG A 236 -14.96 18.36 -5.59
CA ARG A 236 -15.85 19.13 -6.45
C ARG A 236 -17.05 19.66 -5.66
N PRO A 237 -17.77 20.68 -6.18
CA PRO A 237 -18.93 21.24 -5.50
C PRO A 237 -20.06 20.23 -5.23
N ASP A 238 -20.16 19.16 -6.01
CA ASP A 238 -21.11 18.07 -5.83
C ASP A 238 -20.68 17.03 -4.77
N GLY A 239 -19.54 17.26 -4.09
CA GLY A 239 -18.96 16.37 -3.08
C GLY A 239 -18.16 15.19 -3.66
N THR A 240 -18.07 15.04 -4.99
CA THR A 240 -17.20 14.02 -5.59
C THR A 240 -15.74 14.45 -5.49
N VAL A 241 -14.86 13.45 -5.42
CA VAL A 241 -13.40 13.67 -5.39
C VAL A 241 -12.82 13.35 -6.76
N TYR A 242 -12.17 14.36 -7.37
CA TYR A 242 -11.27 14.12 -8.49
C TYR A 242 -9.92 13.68 -7.91
N ASP A 243 -9.70 12.40 -7.99
CA ASP A 243 -8.58 11.71 -7.38
C ASP A 243 -7.24 12.18 -7.99
N HIS A 244 -6.23 12.41 -7.17
CA HIS A 244 -4.92 12.85 -7.63
C HIS A 244 -4.29 11.84 -8.61
N GLY A 245 -4.45 10.53 -8.38
CA GLY A 245 -3.93 9.51 -9.29
C GLY A 245 -4.58 9.54 -10.67
N GLN A 246 -5.89 9.85 -10.74
CA GLN A 246 -6.59 10.08 -12.01
C GLN A 246 -6.09 11.35 -12.70
N GLN A 247 -5.95 12.47 -11.95
CA GLN A 247 -5.44 13.74 -12.49
C GLN A 247 -4.05 13.58 -13.12
N ILE A 248 -3.17 12.81 -12.47
CA ILE A 248 -1.82 12.52 -12.97
C ILE A 248 -1.90 11.83 -14.35
N LEU A 249 -2.71 10.77 -14.49
CA LEU A 249 -2.78 10.04 -15.74
C LEU A 249 -3.60 10.77 -16.81
N ASP A 250 -4.59 11.57 -16.44
CA ASP A 250 -5.30 12.46 -17.36
C ASP A 250 -4.34 13.53 -17.94
N ALA A 251 -3.44 14.09 -17.11
CA ALA A 251 -2.42 15.03 -17.58
C ALA A 251 -1.42 14.34 -18.52
N LEU A 252 -0.95 13.14 -18.16
CA LEU A 252 -0.05 12.36 -19.01
C LEU A 252 -0.68 11.98 -20.34
N ALA A 253 -1.98 11.66 -20.38
CA ALA A 253 -2.70 11.32 -21.61
C ALA A 253 -2.65 12.44 -22.67
N HIS A 254 -2.44 13.69 -22.24
CA HIS A 254 -2.31 14.87 -23.10
C HIS A 254 -0.85 15.31 -23.29
N ASP A 255 0.12 14.66 -22.67
CA ASP A 255 1.55 14.94 -22.83
C ASP A 255 2.30 13.72 -23.35
N ARG A 256 2.55 13.71 -24.65
CA ARG A 256 3.28 12.62 -25.34
C ARG A 256 4.69 12.38 -24.79
N TYR A 257 5.29 13.41 -24.19
CA TYR A 257 6.66 13.39 -23.70
C TYR A 257 6.78 13.33 -22.18
N GLY A 258 5.64 13.22 -21.49
CA GLY A 258 5.61 13.07 -20.05
C GLY A 258 5.98 11.67 -19.57
N ILE A 259 6.31 11.59 -18.29
CA ILE A 259 6.38 10.37 -17.48
C ILE A 259 5.63 10.61 -16.19
N ALA A 260 4.89 9.63 -15.73
CA ALA A 260 4.09 9.77 -14.52
C ALA A 260 4.34 8.62 -13.53
N VAL A 261 4.17 8.90 -12.24
CA VAL A 261 3.95 7.88 -11.23
C VAL A 261 2.50 7.92 -10.76
N SER A 262 1.81 6.78 -10.82
CA SER A 262 0.41 6.63 -10.43
C SER A 262 0.08 5.15 -10.19
N ASN A 263 -1.18 4.76 -10.35
CA ASN A 263 -1.65 3.38 -10.23
C ASN A 263 -2.43 2.94 -11.48
N ILE A 264 -2.38 1.65 -11.76
CA ILE A 264 -3.06 1.03 -12.93
C ILE A 264 -4.57 1.26 -12.94
N ARG A 265 -5.18 1.48 -11.77
CA ARG A 265 -6.59 1.79 -11.60
C ARG A 265 -7.06 2.97 -12.46
N TYR A 266 -6.19 3.95 -12.61
CA TYR A 266 -6.48 5.22 -13.31
C TYR A 266 -6.05 5.21 -14.77
N ALA A 267 -5.42 4.12 -15.24
CA ALA A 267 -4.86 4.05 -16.59
C ALA A 267 -5.97 3.90 -17.65
N GLY A 268 -6.00 4.86 -18.56
CA GLY A 268 -6.78 4.81 -19.80
C GLY A 268 -5.95 4.30 -20.97
N PRO A 269 -6.56 4.22 -22.17
CA PRO A 269 -5.93 3.67 -23.37
C PRO A 269 -4.77 4.53 -23.92
N GLU A 270 -4.68 5.79 -23.49
CA GLU A 270 -3.65 6.74 -23.95
C GLU A 270 -2.30 6.61 -23.21
N VAL A 271 -2.28 5.82 -22.12
CA VAL A 271 -1.09 5.62 -21.31
C VAL A 271 -0.73 4.14 -21.21
N LYS A 272 0.55 3.84 -21.02
CA LYS A 272 1.02 2.48 -20.75
C LYS A 272 1.97 2.45 -19.56
N ALA A 273 1.86 1.39 -18.76
CA ALA A 273 2.75 1.15 -17.65
C ALA A 273 4.13 0.68 -18.13
N LEU A 274 5.17 1.12 -17.42
CA LEU A 274 6.53 0.66 -17.59
C LEU A 274 6.84 -0.52 -16.66
N ALA A 275 7.62 -1.48 -17.16
CA ALA A 275 8.27 -2.45 -16.29
C ALA A 275 9.48 -1.79 -15.59
N VAL A 276 9.74 -2.20 -14.35
CA VAL A 276 10.83 -1.62 -13.56
C VAL A 276 11.89 -2.68 -13.25
N ALA A 277 13.16 -2.33 -13.43
CA ALA A 277 14.28 -3.16 -13.01
C ALA A 277 14.98 -2.51 -11.80
N GLU A 278 15.40 -3.34 -10.84
CA GLU A 278 16.12 -2.90 -9.63
C GLU A 278 17.41 -2.14 -9.99
N ARG A 279 18.12 -2.64 -10.98
CA ARG A 279 19.40 -2.09 -11.48
C ARG A 279 19.64 -2.51 -12.93
N GLU A 280 20.63 -1.93 -13.54
CA GLU A 280 21.05 -2.34 -14.89
C GLU A 280 21.44 -3.82 -14.92
N GLY A 281 21.03 -4.52 -15.98
CA GLY A 281 21.21 -5.97 -16.14
C GLY A 281 20.27 -6.86 -15.30
N ALA A 282 19.46 -6.29 -14.41
CA ALA A 282 18.39 -7.01 -13.74
C ALA A 282 17.14 -7.15 -14.64
N PRO A 283 16.27 -8.14 -14.41
CA PRO A 283 15.05 -8.28 -15.20
C PRO A 283 14.10 -7.09 -14.99
N TYR A 284 13.47 -6.66 -16.07
CA TYR A 284 12.36 -5.70 -16.02
C TYR A 284 11.08 -6.43 -15.58
N VAL A 285 10.48 -5.98 -14.50
CA VAL A 285 9.31 -6.61 -13.88
C VAL A 285 8.09 -5.71 -14.00
N ALA A 286 7.01 -6.23 -14.56
CA ALA A 286 5.71 -5.57 -14.56
C ALA A 286 4.97 -5.84 -13.24
N VAL A 287 4.09 -4.91 -12.84
CA VAL A 287 3.22 -5.10 -11.67
C VAL A 287 2.13 -6.12 -11.99
N THR A 288 2.11 -7.17 -11.21
CA THR A 288 1.07 -8.20 -11.17
C THR A 288 0.88 -8.66 -9.73
N ALA A 289 -0.24 -9.32 -9.42
CA ALA A 289 -0.41 -9.93 -8.10
C ALA A 289 0.76 -10.87 -7.77
N GLN A 290 1.22 -11.65 -8.75
CA GLN A 290 2.37 -12.55 -8.57
C GLN A 290 3.65 -11.79 -8.24
N SER A 291 4.02 -10.76 -9.04
CA SER A 291 5.27 -10.02 -8.81
C SER A 291 5.28 -9.25 -7.49
N LEU A 292 4.12 -8.82 -6.99
CA LEU A 292 3.98 -8.19 -5.67
C LEU A 292 4.11 -9.23 -4.54
N ILE A 293 3.40 -10.36 -4.63
CA ILE A 293 3.49 -11.44 -3.63
C ILE A 293 4.93 -11.98 -3.53
N GLU A 294 5.58 -12.21 -4.68
CA GLU A 294 6.96 -12.70 -4.74
C GLU A 294 8.00 -11.62 -4.43
N GLN A 295 7.57 -10.34 -4.32
CA GLN A 295 8.45 -9.20 -4.05
C GLN A 295 9.55 -9.06 -5.12
N THR A 296 9.23 -9.44 -6.36
CA THR A 296 10.12 -9.27 -7.51
C THR A 296 9.98 -7.92 -8.19
N TYR A 297 8.83 -7.25 -8.03
CA TYR A 297 8.68 -5.85 -8.42
C TYR A 297 9.48 -4.96 -7.44
N PRO A 298 10.40 -4.11 -7.90
CA PRO A 298 11.31 -3.39 -7.01
C PRO A 298 10.64 -2.44 -6.00
N LEU A 299 9.41 -2.01 -6.27
CA LEU A 299 8.61 -1.17 -5.38
C LEU A 299 7.42 -1.94 -4.77
N ALA A 300 7.58 -3.26 -4.60
CA ALA A 300 6.59 -4.05 -3.88
C ALA A 300 6.58 -3.64 -2.40
N ARG A 301 5.38 -3.43 -1.85
CA ARG A 301 5.14 -2.92 -0.50
C ARG A 301 4.70 -4.03 0.44
N LEU A 302 5.12 -3.94 1.68
CA LEU A 302 4.67 -4.82 2.76
C LEU A 302 3.85 -4.03 3.76
N ILE A 303 2.81 -4.66 4.27
CA ILE A 303 1.95 -4.09 5.31
C ILE A 303 2.37 -4.71 6.65
N PRO A 304 3.00 -3.93 7.52
CA PRO A 304 3.44 -4.41 8.82
C PRO A 304 2.40 -4.20 9.92
N ALA A 305 2.47 -5.08 10.92
CA ALA A 305 1.96 -4.81 12.26
C ALA A 305 3.13 -4.37 13.15
N TYR A 306 2.92 -3.34 13.96
CA TYR A 306 3.92 -2.80 14.90
C TYR A 306 3.52 -3.05 16.33
N LEU A 307 4.52 -3.26 17.19
CA LEU A 307 4.34 -3.39 18.63
C LEU A 307 5.51 -2.76 19.40
N ASP A 308 5.25 -2.47 20.68
CA ASP A 308 6.25 -2.02 21.63
C ASP A 308 7.00 -3.26 22.18
N ARG A 309 8.08 -3.63 21.49
CA ARG A 309 8.97 -4.71 21.90
C ARG A 309 10.36 -4.15 22.18
N ARG A 310 10.77 -4.15 23.46
CA ARG A 310 12.15 -3.84 23.79
C ARG A 310 13.08 -4.90 23.21
N PRO A 311 14.20 -4.52 22.57
CA PRO A 311 15.17 -5.48 22.06
C PRO A 311 15.58 -6.52 23.10
N GLY A 312 15.60 -7.78 22.71
CA GLY A 312 15.93 -8.90 23.59
C GLY A 312 14.84 -9.32 24.59
N GLN A 313 13.70 -8.65 24.59
CA GLN A 313 12.56 -9.07 25.42
C GLN A 313 11.55 -9.89 24.63
N PRO A 314 10.86 -10.86 25.28
CA PRO A 314 9.81 -11.62 24.62
C PRO A 314 8.60 -10.73 24.28
N ILE A 315 7.86 -11.12 23.25
CA ILE A 315 6.57 -10.53 22.93
C ILE A 315 5.53 -11.05 23.95
N ASP A 316 4.57 -10.18 24.33
CA ASP A 316 3.42 -10.60 25.13
C ASP A 316 2.76 -11.84 24.50
N PRO A 317 2.56 -12.94 25.24
CA PRO A 317 2.09 -14.21 24.68
C PRO A 317 0.78 -14.10 23.88
N LYS A 318 -0.18 -13.28 24.32
CA LYS A 318 -1.44 -13.10 23.59
C LYS A 318 -1.26 -12.36 22.27
N VAL A 319 -0.36 -11.36 22.23
CA VAL A 319 -0.03 -10.61 21.01
C VAL A 319 0.74 -11.50 20.04
N LYS A 320 1.74 -12.26 20.55
CA LYS A 320 2.50 -13.24 19.77
C LYS A 320 1.56 -14.25 19.11
N GLU A 321 0.61 -14.79 19.88
CA GLU A 321 -0.32 -15.81 19.39
C GLU A 321 -1.27 -15.24 18.31
N PHE A 322 -1.74 -14.00 18.48
CA PHE A 322 -2.54 -13.34 17.45
C PHE A 322 -1.72 -13.10 16.16
N LEU A 323 -0.47 -12.64 16.27
CA LEU A 323 0.40 -12.48 15.10
C LEU A 323 0.69 -13.82 14.40
N ARG A 324 0.89 -14.92 15.15
CA ARG A 324 1.01 -16.27 14.59
C ARG A 324 -0.24 -16.68 13.81
N TYR A 325 -1.43 -16.32 14.32
CA TYR A 325 -2.67 -16.54 13.60
C TYR A 325 -2.72 -15.72 12.29
N LEU A 326 -2.38 -14.44 12.31
CA LEU A 326 -2.35 -13.61 11.10
C LEU A 326 -1.42 -14.18 10.02
N LEU A 327 -0.31 -14.80 10.44
CA LEU A 327 0.70 -15.39 9.57
C LEU A 327 0.38 -16.84 9.14
N SER A 328 -0.68 -17.43 9.65
CA SER A 328 -1.13 -18.79 9.28
C SER A 328 -1.91 -18.79 7.96
N ARG A 329 -2.19 -20.00 7.45
CA ARG A 329 -3.07 -20.20 6.29
C ARG A 329 -4.41 -19.50 6.47
N GLU A 330 -5.03 -19.64 7.63
CA GLU A 330 -6.35 -19.07 7.94
C GLU A 330 -6.31 -17.54 7.95
N GLY A 331 -5.29 -16.97 8.56
CA GLY A 331 -5.09 -15.51 8.61
C GLY A 331 -4.83 -14.92 7.22
N GLN A 332 -4.00 -15.60 6.42
CA GLN A 332 -3.68 -15.18 5.04
C GLN A 332 -4.85 -15.46 4.07
N GLN A 333 -5.65 -16.49 4.30
CA GLN A 333 -6.88 -16.74 3.54
C GLN A 333 -7.90 -15.61 3.76
N ALA A 334 -7.97 -15.09 4.98
CA ALA A 334 -8.84 -13.94 5.25
C ALA A 334 -8.47 -12.70 4.41
N ILE A 335 -7.16 -12.49 4.13
CA ILE A 335 -6.67 -11.42 3.25
C ILE A 335 -7.15 -11.63 1.81
N VAL A 336 -7.00 -12.84 1.30
CA VAL A 336 -7.39 -13.17 -0.09
C VAL A 336 -8.89 -13.05 -0.28
N ASP A 337 -9.68 -13.51 0.70
CA ASP A 337 -11.14 -13.43 0.65
C ASP A 337 -11.67 -11.98 0.81
N ASP A 338 -10.92 -11.11 1.53
CA ASP A 338 -11.24 -9.69 1.63
C ASP A 338 -10.94 -8.94 0.31
N GLY A 339 -9.92 -9.39 -0.43
CA GLY A 339 -9.58 -8.93 -1.78
C GLY A 339 -8.89 -7.56 -1.86
N ARG A 340 -8.62 -6.90 -0.73
CA ARG A 340 -8.04 -5.54 -0.70
C ARG A 340 -6.53 -5.54 -0.60
N TYR A 341 -5.95 -6.55 0.02
CA TYR A 341 -4.51 -6.79 0.11
C TYR A 341 -4.17 -8.14 -0.50
N LEU A 342 -2.89 -8.40 -0.68
CA LEU A 342 -2.35 -9.66 -1.16
C LEU A 342 -1.69 -10.43 0.00
N PRO A 343 -1.67 -11.77 -0.03
CA PRO A 343 -1.03 -12.56 0.99
C PRO A 343 0.49 -12.43 0.92
N LEU A 344 1.16 -12.76 2.01
CA LEU A 344 2.60 -12.93 2.05
C LEU A 344 3.01 -14.24 1.36
N ARG A 345 4.17 -14.24 0.69
CA ARG A 345 4.79 -15.46 0.21
C ARG A 345 5.29 -16.33 1.38
N PRO A 346 5.44 -17.67 1.20
CA PRO A 346 5.86 -18.56 2.28
C PRO A 346 7.17 -18.18 2.97
N ALA A 347 8.15 -17.69 2.21
CA ALA A 347 9.44 -17.26 2.79
C ALA A 347 9.27 -16.03 3.71
N SER A 348 8.40 -15.08 3.34
CA SER A 348 8.10 -13.90 4.18
C SER A 348 7.34 -14.30 5.44
N VAL A 349 6.38 -15.24 5.33
CA VAL A 349 5.69 -15.81 6.50
C VAL A 349 6.67 -16.48 7.45
N ALA A 350 7.56 -17.32 6.93
CA ALA A 350 8.57 -18.00 7.75
C ALA A 350 9.52 -16.99 8.44
N GLY A 351 9.95 -15.96 7.71
CA GLY A 351 10.76 -14.88 8.26
C GLY A 351 10.04 -14.12 9.37
N SER A 352 8.78 -13.73 9.15
CA SER A 352 7.95 -13.06 10.15
C SER A 352 7.72 -13.93 11.39
N LEU A 353 7.42 -15.24 11.22
CA LEU A 353 7.28 -16.16 12.35
C LEU A 353 8.59 -16.27 13.14
N GLY A 354 9.74 -16.35 12.46
CA GLY A 354 11.06 -16.37 13.13
C GLY A 354 11.36 -15.12 13.94
N GLN A 355 10.85 -13.97 13.53
CA GLN A 355 10.98 -12.72 14.29
C GLN A 355 10.17 -12.71 15.60
N LEU A 356 9.15 -13.54 15.72
CA LEU A 356 8.31 -13.63 16.92
C LEU A 356 8.99 -14.45 18.06
N GLU A 357 10.03 -15.23 17.74
CA GLU A 357 10.78 -15.99 18.73
C GLU A 357 11.87 -15.13 19.37
#